data_ecf5b5d3441bb00873aa056e3498c27a
#
_entry.id   ecf5b5d3441bb00873aa056e3498c27a
#
_cell.length_a   1.000
_cell.length_b   1.000
_cell.length_c   1.000
_cell.angle_alpha   90.00
_cell.angle_beta   90.00
_cell.angle_gamma   90.00
#
_symmetry.space_group_name_H-M   'P 1'
#
loop_
_entity.id
_entity.type
_entity.pdbx_description
1 polymer ?
#
loop_
_entity_poly.entity_id
_entity_poly.type
_entity_poly.pdbx_seq_one_letter_code
_entity_poly.pdbx_strand_id
1 'polypeptide(L)'
;MILLVTKVILAHFIGDFYLQPSSWVHDKEQKKYKSIYLYLHSAIHGLLVWILLWEWSAWRMAFLLAVVHFVIVLQKLVFQKEKTKRNWFFLDQLLHIFSIFILIDIYKNGEIPFDISQILNSKNIIFVTGYVILTLPISIIIQKMLLHWSDLIGEADDDSLLNAGKYIGILERSFVFVFILANRWEAVGFLLAAKSDFRFGE
;
A
#
# COMPACT_ATOMS: atom_id res chain seq x y z
N MET A 1 -14.98 -1.29 -14.60
CA MET A 1 -13.73 -0.52 -14.42
C MET A 1 -13.32 -0.42 -12.97
N ILE A 2 -14.15 0.14 -12.11
CA ILE A 2 -13.85 0.34 -10.69
C ILE A 2 -13.38 -0.96 -10.01
N LEU A 3 -14.07 -2.08 -10.21
CA LEU A 3 -13.70 -3.36 -9.60
C LEU A 3 -12.31 -3.84 -10.04
N LEU A 4 -11.98 -3.74 -11.32
CA LEU A 4 -10.68 -4.13 -11.86
C LEU A 4 -9.57 -3.27 -11.24
N VAL A 5 -9.73 -1.94 -11.27
CA VAL A 5 -8.79 -1.00 -10.64
C VAL A 5 -8.62 -1.33 -9.15
N THR A 6 -9.72 -1.53 -8.43
CA THR A 6 -9.69 -1.83 -6.99
C THR A 6 -8.93 -3.13 -6.69
N LYS A 7 -9.16 -4.20 -7.47
CA LYS A 7 -8.46 -5.49 -7.32
C LYS A 7 -6.96 -5.35 -7.54
N VAL A 8 -6.56 -4.62 -8.60
CA VAL A 8 -5.13 -4.43 -8.91
C VAL A 8 -4.44 -3.54 -7.89
N ILE A 9 -5.11 -2.48 -7.43
CA ILE A 9 -4.62 -1.63 -6.33
C ILE A 9 -4.50 -2.43 -5.04
N LEU A 10 -5.49 -3.27 -4.71
CA LEU A 10 -5.43 -4.16 -3.55
C LEU A 10 -4.23 -5.11 -3.62
N ALA A 11 -4.00 -5.74 -4.80
CA ALA A 11 -2.84 -6.60 -5.03
C ALA A 11 -1.53 -5.84 -4.76
N HIS A 12 -1.41 -4.62 -5.29
CA HIS A 12 -0.23 -3.79 -5.11
C HIS A 12 0.03 -3.47 -3.63
N PHE A 13 -0.97 -2.99 -2.91
CA PHE A 13 -0.79 -2.66 -1.49
C PHE A 13 -0.52 -3.89 -0.62
N ILE A 14 -1.14 -5.03 -0.90
CA ILE A 14 -0.81 -6.29 -0.21
C ILE A 14 0.65 -6.68 -0.49
N GLY A 15 1.08 -6.64 -1.74
CA GLY A 15 2.45 -6.99 -2.13
C GLY A 15 3.51 -6.12 -1.48
N ASP A 16 3.33 -4.80 -1.51
CA ASP A 16 4.33 -3.85 -1.02
C ASP A 16 4.38 -3.71 0.51
N PHE A 17 3.24 -3.80 1.18
CA PHE A 17 3.15 -3.42 2.59
C PHE A 17 2.92 -4.60 3.54
N TYR A 18 2.39 -5.72 3.07
CA TYR A 18 2.10 -6.90 3.90
C TYR A 18 3.01 -8.09 3.59
N LEU A 19 3.34 -8.31 2.30
CA LEU A 19 4.13 -9.46 1.87
C LEU A 19 5.60 -9.11 1.60
N GLN A 20 6.05 -7.91 2.00
CA GLN A 20 7.44 -7.48 1.88
C GLN A 20 8.06 -7.27 3.27
N PRO A 21 8.71 -8.27 3.88
CA PRO A 21 9.43 -8.11 5.13
C PRO A 21 10.58 -7.10 5.02
N SER A 22 10.90 -6.43 6.12
CA SER A 22 12.03 -5.48 6.18
C SER A 22 13.39 -6.10 5.79
N SER A 23 13.57 -7.39 6.10
CA SER A 23 14.76 -8.14 5.69
C SER A 23 14.93 -8.22 4.17
N TRP A 24 13.82 -8.37 3.40
CA TRP A 24 13.86 -8.36 1.94
C TRP A 24 14.19 -6.98 1.39
N VAL A 25 13.65 -5.94 2.01
CA VAL A 25 13.96 -4.55 1.63
C VAL A 25 15.45 -4.29 1.80
N HIS A 26 16.01 -4.66 2.96
CA HIS A 26 17.42 -4.48 3.26
C HIS A 26 18.33 -5.26 2.27
N ASP A 27 18.04 -6.53 2.00
CA ASP A 27 18.80 -7.33 1.03
C ASP A 27 18.74 -6.73 -0.39
N LYS A 28 17.56 -6.25 -0.83
CA LYS A 28 17.40 -5.57 -2.11
C LYS A 28 18.21 -4.28 -2.20
N GLU A 29 18.26 -3.49 -1.12
CA GLU A 29 19.06 -2.25 -1.07
C GLU A 29 20.55 -2.54 -1.17
N GLN A 30 21.04 -3.62 -0.54
CA GLN A 30 22.45 -4.00 -0.60
C GLN A 30 22.84 -4.65 -1.92
N LYS A 31 22.09 -5.64 -2.39
CA LYS A 31 22.45 -6.48 -3.54
C LYS A 31 21.88 -6.00 -4.86
N LYS A 32 20.88 -5.06 -4.83
CA LYS A 32 20.22 -4.50 -6.00
C LYS A 32 19.70 -5.62 -6.93
N TYR A 33 20.10 -5.61 -8.21
CA TYR A 33 19.70 -6.61 -9.19
C TYR A 33 20.17 -8.04 -8.90
N LYS A 34 21.12 -8.24 -7.97
CA LYS A 34 21.58 -9.57 -7.53
C LYS A 34 20.70 -10.16 -6.41
N SER A 35 19.79 -9.40 -5.84
CA SER A 35 18.90 -9.87 -4.79
C SER A 35 17.81 -10.78 -5.37
N ILE A 36 17.72 -12.02 -4.91
CA ILE A 36 16.63 -12.93 -5.26
C ILE A 36 15.27 -12.38 -4.82
N TYR A 37 15.24 -11.60 -3.75
CA TYR A 37 14.01 -11.01 -3.22
C TYR A 37 13.42 -9.93 -4.14
N LEU A 38 14.20 -9.33 -5.04
CA LEU A 38 13.67 -8.44 -6.07
C LEU A 38 12.78 -9.21 -7.06
N TYR A 39 13.24 -10.35 -7.52
CA TYR A 39 12.50 -11.21 -8.44
C TYR A 39 11.28 -11.84 -7.78
N LEU A 40 11.45 -12.37 -6.56
CA LEU A 40 10.38 -12.98 -5.81
C LEU A 40 9.26 -11.97 -5.50
N HIS A 41 9.61 -10.76 -5.05
CA HIS A 41 8.67 -9.68 -4.78
C HIS A 41 7.86 -9.31 -6.03
N SER A 42 8.53 -9.13 -7.17
CA SER A 42 7.85 -8.81 -8.43
C SER A 42 6.94 -9.97 -8.90
N ALA A 43 7.36 -11.21 -8.73
CA ALA A 43 6.54 -12.38 -9.04
C ALA A 43 5.29 -12.46 -8.15
N ILE A 44 5.42 -12.13 -6.86
CA ILE A 44 4.28 -12.06 -5.93
C ILE A 44 3.25 -11.04 -6.41
N HIS A 45 3.66 -9.87 -6.90
CA HIS A 45 2.73 -8.88 -7.47
C HIS A 45 1.95 -9.44 -8.65
N GLY A 46 2.61 -10.08 -9.60
CA GLY A 46 1.93 -10.74 -10.72
C GLY A 46 0.96 -11.82 -10.26
N LEU A 47 1.39 -12.68 -9.33
CA LEU A 47 0.56 -13.73 -8.79
C LEU A 47 -0.67 -13.18 -8.05
N LEU A 48 -0.52 -12.15 -7.22
CA LEU A 48 -1.63 -11.51 -6.52
C LEU A 48 -2.64 -10.92 -7.49
N VAL A 49 -2.17 -10.23 -8.54
CA VAL A 49 -3.07 -9.70 -9.57
C VAL A 49 -3.82 -10.83 -10.25
N TRP A 50 -3.16 -11.89 -10.65
CA TRP A 50 -3.80 -13.03 -11.31
C TRP A 50 -4.83 -13.72 -10.43
N ILE A 51 -4.51 -13.96 -9.15
CA ILE A 51 -5.43 -14.54 -8.18
C ILE A 51 -6.64 -13.63 -7.93
N LEU A 52 -6.44 -12.32 -7.72
CA LEU A 52 -7.53 -11.40 -7.42
C LEU A 52 -8.43 -11.12 -8.62
N LEU A 53 -7.90 -11.18 -9.83
CA LEU A 53 -8.73 -11.10 -11.04
C LEU A 53 -9.57 -12.36 -11.23
N TRP A 54 -9.07 -13.52 -10.81
CA TRP A 54 -9.74 -14.83 -10.92
C TRP A 54 -10.16 -15.15 -12.35
N GLU A 55 -9.33 -14.74 -13.31
CA GLU A 55 -9.59 -14.89 -14.73
C GLU A 55 -8.35 -15.47 -15.41
N TRP A 56 -8.49 -16.63 -16.05
CA TRP A 56 -7.35 -17.32 -16.64
C TRP A 56 -6.65 -16.49 -17.71
N SER A 57 -7.41 -15.77 -18.54
CA SER A 57 -6.91 -14.88 -19.58
C SER A 57 -6.08 -13.71 -19.06
N ALA A 58 -6.26 -13.34 -17.79
CA ALA A 58 -5.56 -12.21 -17.15
C ALA A 58 -4.06 -12.46 -16.88
N TRP A 59 -3.54 -13.67 -17.17
CA TRP A 59 -2.13 -13.99 -16.96
C TRP A 59 -1.18 -13.03 -17.69
N ARG A 60 -1.57 -12.54 -18.89
CA ARG A 60 -0.77 -11.57 -19.67
C ARG A 60 -0.64 -10.24 -18.94
N MET A 61 -1.74 -9.73 -18.42
CA MET A 61 -1.76 -8.50 -17.61
C MET A 61 -0.95 -8.67 -16.33
N ALA A 62 -1.14 -9.79 -15.63
CA ALA A 62 -0.42 -10.12 -14.40
C ALA A 62 1.10 -10.20 -14.63
N PHE A 63 1.53 -10.84 -15.71
CA PHE A 63 2.92 -10.92 -16.10
C PHE A 63 3.50 -9.53 -16.45
N LEU A 64 2.78 -8.75 -17.25
CA LEU A 64 3.23 -7.41 -17.63
C LEU A 64 3.33 -6.49 -16.41
N LEU A 65 2.37 -6.56 -15.48
CA LEU A 65 2.44 -5.85 -14.20
C LEU A 65 3.66 -6.26 -13.37
N ALA A 66 3.97 -7.55 -13.29
CA ALA A 66 5.16 -8.04 -12.59
C ALA A 66 6.45 -7.48 -13.20
N VAL A 67 6.54 -7.43 -14.54
CA VAL A 67 7.70 -6.89 -15.26
C VAL A 67 7.83 -5.38 -15.02
N VAL A 68 6.74 -4.63 -15.14
CA VAL A 68 6.76 -3.17 -14.91
C VAL A 68 7.10 -2.88 -13.45
N HIS A 69 6.52 -3.61 -12.50
CA HIS A 69 6.84 -3.50 -11.08
C HIS A 69 8.33 -3.75 -10.82
N PHE A 70 8.88 -4.82 -11.39
CA PHE A 70 10.30 -5.13 -11.32
C PHE A 70 11.18 -3.96 -11.80
N VAL A 71 10.86 -3.39 -12.97
CA VAL A 71 11.63 -2.28 -13.55
C VAL A 71 11.60 -1.05 -12.65
N ILE A 72 10.43 -0.67 -12.12
CA ILE A 72 10.27 0.49 -11.24
C ILE A 72 11.09 0.29 -9.96
N VAL A 73 10.95 -0.87 -9.30
CA VAL A 73 11.71 -1.17 -8.07
C VAL A 73 13.22 -1.20 -8.35
N LEU A 74 13.64 -1.78 -9.48
CA LEU A 74 15.06 -1.79 -9.87
C LEU A 74 15.61 -0.38 -10.08
N GLN A 75 14.87 0.49 -10.77
CA GLN A 75 15.26 1.89 -10.94
C GLN A 75 15.44 2.60 -9.60
N LYS A 76 14.48 2.43 -8.68
CA LYS A 76 14.60 2.94 -7.33
C LYS A 76 15.87 2.45 -6.65
N LEU A 77 16.14 1.15 -6.64
CA LEU A 77 17.31 0.55 -5.99
C LEU A 77 18.65 1.03 -6.56
N VAL A 78 18.68 1.35 -7.88
CA VAL A 78 19.90 1.82 -8.55
C VAL A 78 20.17 3.29 -8.25
N PHE A 79 19.14 4.13 -8.30
CA PHE A 79 19.29 5.58 -8.26
C PHE A 79 19.10 6.19 -6.86
N GLN A 80 18.44 5.49 -5.92
CA GLN A 80 18.26 6.02 -4.57
C GLN A 80 19.60 6.12 -3.81
N LYS A 81 19.74 7.22 -3.06
CA LYS A 81 20.85 7.45 -2.10
C LYS A 81 20.24 7.64 -0.72
N GLU A 82 21.02 7.52 0.34
CA GLU A 82 20.53 7.68 1.73
C GLU A 82 19.70 8.98 1.90
N LYS A 83 20.22 10.11 1.44
CA LYS A 83 19.54 11.41 1.51
C LYS A 83 18.27 11.52 0.66
N THR A 84 18.09 10.66 -0.34
CA THR A 84 16.97 10.71 -1.29
C THR A 84 15.99 9.55 -1.13
N LYS A 85 16.21 8.62 -0.20
CA LYS A 85 15.36 7.43 0.03
C LYS A 85 13.88 7.79 0.19
N ARG A 86 13.57 8.85 0.95
CA ARG A 86 12.20 9.32 1.15
C ARG A 86 11.55 9.74 -0.18
N ASN A 87 12.23 10.55 -0.96
CA ASN A 87 11.68 11.04 -2.23
C ASN A 87 11.51 9.90 -3.23
N TRP A 88 12.46 8.96 -3.27
CA TRP A 88 12.35 7.75 -4.08
C TRP A 88 11.22 6.82 -3.64
N PHE A 89 10.92 6.76 -2.34
CA PHE A 89 9.75 6.02 -1.85
C PHE A 89 8.44 6.58 -2.43
N PHE A 90 8.24 7.91 -2.37
CA PHE A 90 7.02 8.52 -2.91
C PHE A 90 6.95 8.43 -4.45
N LEU A 91 8.07 8.66 -5.13
CA LEU A 91 8.14 8.52 -6.58
C LEU A 91 7.82 7.09 -7.02
N ASP A 92 8.38 6.11 -6.36
CA ASP A 92 8.13 4.68 -6.57
C ASP A 92 6.63 4.35 -6.46
N GLN A 93 5.97 4.80 -5.40
CA GLN A 93 4.53 4.58 -5.22
C GLN A 93 3.70 5.28 -6.32
N LEU A 94 4.05 6.50 -6.70
CA LEU A 94 3.39 7.22 -7.79
C LEU A 94 3.56 6.50 -9.14
N LEU A 95 4.77 6.03 -9.45
CA LEU A 95 5.04 5.30 -10.70
C LEU A 95 4.27 3.98 -10.75
N HIS A 96 4.16 3.25 -9.63
CA HIS A 96 3.36 2.03 -9.56
C HIS A 96 1.88 2.32 -9.81
N ILE A 97 1.29 3.30 -9.12
CA ILE A 97 -0.12 3.66 -9.32
C ILE A 97 -0.37 4.11 -10.76
N PHE A 98 0.50 4.95 -11.32
CA PHE A 98 0.38 5.42 -12.70
C PHE A 98 0.48 4.26 -13.71
N SER A 99 1.44 3.36 -13.53
CA SER A 99 1.60 2.18 -14.40
C SER A 99 0.41 1.24 -14.33
N ILE A 100 -0.21 1.06 -13.16
CA ILE A 100 -1.45 0.28 -12.98
C ILE A 100 -2.56 0.86 -13.86
N PHE A 101 -2.79 2.17 -13.84
CA PHE A 101 -3.82 2.79 -14.67
C PHE A 101 -3.56 2.61 -16.16
N ILE A 102 -2.31 2.81 -16.62
CA ILE A 102 -1.94 2.59 -18.03
C ILE A 102 -2.17 1.14 -18.45
N LEU A 103 -1.73 0.18 -17.64
CA LEU A 103 -1.85 -1.24 -17.97
C LEU A 103 -3.31 -1.71 -17.97
N ILE A 104 -4.14 -1.17 -17.08
CA ILE A 104 -5.58 -1.42 -17.08
C ILE A 104 -6.23 -0.85 -18.34
N ASP A 105 -5.83 0.34 -18.77
CA ASP A 105 -6.36 0.95 -20.01
C ASP A 105 -6.00 0.12 -21.25
N ILE A 106 -4.73 -0.28 -21.37
CA ILE A 106 -4.27 -1.19 -22.44
C ILE A 106 -5.03 -2.51 -22.43
N TYR A 107 -5.22 -3.11 -21.25
CA TYR A 107 -5.93 -4.36 -21.09
C TYR A 107 -7.39 -4.29 -21.52
N LYS A 108 -8.04 -3.14 -21.28
CA LYS A 108 -9.44 -2.90 -21.67
C LYS A 108 -9.65 -2.72 -23.16
N ASN A 109 -8.74 -2.01 -23.82
CA ASN A 109 -8.83 -1.79 -25.26
C ASN A 109 -8.62 -3.07 -26.09
N GLY A 110 -8.23 -4.16 -25.44
CA GLY A 110 -8.04 -5.50 -25.98
C GLY A 110 -9.20 -6.50 -25.75
N GLU A 111 -10.45 -6.03 -25.68
CA GLU A 111 -11.67 -6.86 -25.65
C GLU A 111 -11.92 -7.68 -24.37
N ILE A 112 -12.43 -7.03 -23.32
CA ILE A 112 -13.21 -7.73 -22.30
C ILE A 112 -14.56 -7.05 -22.19
N PRO A 113 -15.69 -7.74 -22.47
CA PRO A 113 -17.02 -7.24 -22.20
C PRO A 113 -17.16 -7.03 -20.69
N PHE A 114 -17.28 -5.78 -20.28
CA PHE A 114 -17.41 -5.42 -18.88
C PHE A 114 -18.86 -5.64 -18.45
N ASP A 115 -19.11 -6.67 -17.68
CA ASP A 115 -20.42 -6.93 -17.12
C ASP A 115 -20.68 -6.01 -15.92
N ILE A 116 -21.60 -5.06 -16.12
CA ILE A 116 -22.03 -4.09 -15.11
C ILE A 116 -22.64 -4.77 -13.87
N SER A 117 -23.16 -5.99 -14.00
CA SER A 117 -23.74 -6.74 -12.88
C SER A 117 -22.69 -7.09 -11.80
N GLN A 118 -21.40 -7.17 -12.17
CA GLN A 118 -20.29 -7.37 -11.23
C GLN A 118 -19.97 -6.13 -10.40
N ILE A 119 -20.42 -4.94 -10.80
CA ILE A 119 -20.21 -3.71 -10.04
C ILE A 119 -21.00 -3.72 -8.71
N LEU A 120 -22.16 -4.36 -8.68
CA LEU A 120 -22.99 -4.48 -7.48
C LEU A 120 -22.37 -5.36 -6.40
N ASN A 121 -21.50 -6.31 -6.75
CA ASN A 121 -20.70 -7.08 -5.80
C ASN A 121 -19.38 -6.41 -5.40
N SER A 122 -19.11 -5.22 -5.95
CA SER A 122 -17.85 -4.50 -5.75
C SER A 122 -17.73 -3.86 -4.36
N LYS A 123 -18.82 -3.67 -3.62
CA LYS A 123 -18.81 -2.97 -2.33
C LYS A 123 -17.84 -3.60 -1.34
N ASN A 124 -17.90 -4.93 -1.20
CA ASN A 124 -17.06 -5.63 -0.25
C ASN A 124 -15.56 -5.47 -0.55
N ILE A 125 -15.19 -5.56 -1.83
CA ILE A 125 -13.77 -5.43 -2.22
C ILE A 125 -13.28 -3.98 -2.08
N ILE A 126 -14.15 -2.98 -2.32
CA ILE A 126 -13.84 -1.57 -2.08
C ILE A 126 -13.59 -1.34 -0.59
N PHE A 127 -14.44 -1.87 0.28
CA PHE A 127 -14.27 -1.77 1.74
C PHE A 127 -12.99 -2.47 2.22
N VAL A 128 -12.73 -3.68 1.75
CA VAL A 128 -11.48 -4.40 2.07
C VAL A 128 -10.26 -3.60 1.60
N THR A 129 -10.29 -3.07 0.39
CA THR A 129 -9.18 -2.25 -0.14
C THR A 129 -8.99 -0.98 0.68
N GLY A 130 -10.08 -0.28 1.02
CA GLY A 130 -10.04 0.89 1.89
C GLY A 130 -9.44 0.57 3.26
N TYR A 131 -9.86 -0.52 3.89
CA TYR A 131 -9.31 -0.98 5.17
C TYR A 131 -7.82 -1.32 5.07
N VAL A 132 -7.41 -2.07 4.05
CA VAL A 132 -6.00 -2.43 3.81
C VAL A 132 -5.14 -1.17 3.66
N ILE A 133 -5.60 -0.17 2.91
CA ILE A 133 -4.87 1.10 2.72
C ILE A 133 -4.74 1.87 4.04
N LEU A 134 -5.82 1.95 4.84
CA LEU A 134 -5.86 2.70 6.09
C LEU A 134 -4.96 2.13 7.19
N THR A 135 -4.56 0.88 7.11
CA THR A 135 -3.73 0.21 8.10
C THR A 135 -2.22 0.43 7.85
N LEU A 136 -1.50 -0.57 7.35
CA LEU A 136 -0.05 -0.49 7.17
C LEU A 136 0.41 0.56 6.15
N PRO A 137 -0.19 0.69 4.95
CA PRO A 137 0.25 1.67 3.96
C PRO A 137 0.25 3.09 4.51
N ILE A 138 -0.89 3.54 5.06
CA ILE A 138 -1.00 4.89 5.63
C ILE A 138 -0.04 5.08 6.81
N SER A 139 0.16 4.06 7.67
CA SER A 139 1.13 4.15 8.77
C SER A 139 2.56 4.36 8.28
N ILE A 140 2.97 3.64 7.25
CA ILE A 140 4.32 3.78 6.66
C ILE A 140 4.47 5.12 5.95
N ILE A 141 3.44 5.57 5.24
CA ILE A 141 3.43 6.89 4.59
C ILE A 141 3.61 7.99 5.63
N ILE A 142 2.81 7.99 6.72
CA ILE A 142 2.90 8.96 7.81
C ILE A 142 4.30 8.91 8.43
N GLN A 143 4.81 7.73 8.73
CA GLN A 143 6.17 7.58 9.28
C GLN A 143 7.22 8.22 8.36
N LYS A 144 7.15 7.93 7.05
CA LYS A 144 8.09 8.52 6.07
C LYS A 144 7.94 10.03 5.92
N MET A 145 6.74 10.57 6.08
CA MET A 145 6.52 12.01 6.09
C MET A 145 7.14 12.67 7.32
N LEU A 146 6.97 12.05 8.50
CA LEU A 146 7.42 12.59 9.78
C LEU A 146 8.93 12.45 10.03
N LEU A 147 9.64 11.56 9.33
CA LEU A 147 11.09 11.39 9.46
C LEU A 147 11.89 12.71 9.33
N HIS A 148 11.36 13.69 8.60
CA HIS A 148 12.03 15.00 8.47
C HIS A 148 12.01 15.81 9.76
N TRP A 149 11.01 15.61 10.60
CA TRP A 149 10.87 16.34 11.87
C TRP A 149 11.45 15.56 13.06
N SER A 150 11.64 14.23 12.93
CA SER A 150 12.25 13.43 14.00
C SER A 150 13.69 13.85 14.30
N ASP A 151 14.44 14.24 13.28
CA ASP A 151 15.81 14.76 13.42
C ASP A 151 15.88 16.08 14.25
N LEU A 152 14.73 16.79 14.38
CA LEU A 152 14.61 18.04 15.15
C LEU A 152 14.14 17.83 16.60
N ILE A 153 13.55 16.65 16.90
CA ILE A 153 12.91 16.37 18.21
C ILE A 153 13.83 15.58 19.14
N GLY A 154 15.01 15.14 18.63
CA GLY A 154 15.94 14.29 19.37
C GLY A 154 15.55 12.80 19.28
N GLU A 155 16.58 11.97 19.32
CA GLU A 155 16.45 10.52 19.25
C GLU A 155 15.57 9.99 20.39
N ALA A 156 14.33 9.63 20.07
CA ALA A 156 13.60 8.71 20.93
C ALA A 156 14.26 7.33 20.70
N ASP A 157 15.23 7.02 21.55
CA ASP A 157 16.08 5.83 21.51
C ASP A 157 15.30 4.51 21.78
N ASP A 158 13.96 4.56 21.74
CA ASP A 158 13.11 3.44 22.08
C ASP A 158 12.22 3.02 20.90
N ASP A 159 12.72 2.04 20.12
CA ASP A 159 11.97 1.36 19.05
C ASP A 159 10.59 0.87 19.52
N SER A 160 10.41 0.64 20.82
CA SER A 160 9.15 0.20 21.42
C SER A 160 8.08 1.29 21.36
N LEU A 161 8.42 2.54 21.64
CA LEU A 161 7.51 3.69 21.59
C LEU A 161 7.08 4.03 20.15
N LEU A 162 8.01 3.95 19.19
CA LEU A 162 7.71 4.16 17.78
C LEU A 162 6.73 3.10 17.25
N ASN A 163 6.93 1.84 17.65
CA ASN A 163 6.02 0.75 17.29
C ASN A 163 4.67 0.90 17.97
N ALA A 164 4.60 1.27 19.25
CA ALA A 164 3.35 1.51 19.96
C ALA A 164 2.51 2.60 19.26
N GLY A 165 3.11 3.74 18.92
CA GLY A 165 2.44 4.82 18.18
C GLY A 165 1.88 4.38 16.82
N LYS A 166 2.60 3.51 16.10
CA LYS A 166 2.15 2.92 14.84
C LYS A 166 0.89 2.07 15.05
N TYR A 167 0.89 1.17 16.04
CA TYR A 167 -0.26 0.29 16.33
C TYR A 167 -1.47 1.06 16.84
N ILE A 168 -1.26 2.04 17.73
CA ILE A 168 -2.33 2.94 18.20
C ILE A 168 -2.97 3.65 17.00
N GLY A 169 -2.17 4.22 16.11
CA GLY A 169 -2.69 4.88 14.92
C GLY A 169 -3.44 3.94 13.96
N ILE A 170 -3.05 2.67 13.84
CA ILE A 170 -3.78 1.67 13.06
C ILE A 170 -5.13 1.38 13.72
N LEU A 171 -5.18 1.17 15.04
CA LEU A 171 -6.40 0.89 15.79
C LEU A 171 -7.39 2.07 15.68
N GLU A 172 -6.94 3.29 15.90
CA GLU A 172 -7.78 4.49 15.77
C GLU A 172 -8.44 4.57 14.38
N ARG A 173 -7.65 4.46 13.30
CA ARG A 173 -8.18 4.48 11.94
C ARG A 173 -9.13 3.32 11.66
N SER A 174 -8.86 2.14 12.22
CA SER A 174 -9.73 0.98 12.11
C SER A 174 -11.08 1.22 12.78
N PHE A 175 -11.08 1.78 14.01
CA PHE A 175 -12.34 2.11 14.70
C PHE A 175 -13.13 3.18 13.93
N VAL A 176 -12.49 4.27 13.49
CA VAL A 176 -13.15 5.30 12.67
C VAL A 176 -13.78 4.68 11.43
N PHE A 177 -13.04 3.83 10.71
CA PHE A 177 -13.53 3.17 9.51
C PHE A 177 -14.78 2.30 9.81
N VAL A 178 -14.73 1.48 10.86
CA VAL A 178 -15.85 0.62 11.26
C VAL A 178 -17.05 1.46 11.70
N PHE A 179 -16.86 2.53 12.48
CA PHE A 179 -17.93 3.41 12.92
C PHE A 179 -18.62 4.13 11.75
N ILE A 180 -17.84 4.59 10.76
CA ILE A 180 -18.38 5.17 9.52
C ILE A 180 -19.23 4.14 8.76
N LEU A 181 -18.73 2.91 8.58
CA LEU A 181 -19.48 1.84 7.92
C LEU A 181 -20.75 1.45 8.66
N ALA A 182 -20.71 1.50 9.99
CA ALA A 182 -21.87 1.26 10.87
C ALA A 182 -22.82 2.48 10.97
N ASN A 183 -22.51 3.60 10.27
CA ASN A 183 -23.23 4.87 10.36
C ASN A 183 -23.34 5.43 11.81
N ARG A 184 -22.26 5.28 12.60
CA ARG A 184 -22.16 5.70 14.00
C ARG A 184 -21.24 6.91 14.13
N TRP A 185 -21.68 8.05 13.65
CA TRP A 185 -20.92 9.31 13.66
C TRP A 185 -20.64 9.83 15.07
N GLU A 186 -21.54 9.56 16.02
CA GLU A 186 -21.37 9.93 17.43
C GLU A 186 -20.16 9.21 18.05
N ALA A 187 -19.95 7.93 17.67
CA ALA A 187 -18.81 7.16 18.14
C ALA A 187 -17.48 7.69 17.57
N VAL A 188 -17.48 8.19 16.33
CA VAL A 188 -16.31 8.87 15.75
C VAL A 188 -16.01 10.15 16.53
N GLY A 189 -17.04 10.98 16.80
CA GLY A 189 -16.89 12.20 17.61
C GLY A 189 -16.36 11.92 19.01
N PHE A 190 -16.90 10.90 19.68
CA PHE A 190 -16.43 10.46 20.99
C PHE A 190 -14.97 10.02 20.98
N LEU A 191 -14.55 9.22 19.97
CA LEU A 191 -13.16 8.76 19.85
C LEU A 191 -12.19 9.93 19.69
N LEU A 192 -12.55 10.93 18.88
CA LEU A 192 -11.73 12.12 18.66
C LEU A 192 -11.64 13.00 19.92
N ALA A 193 -12.75 13.16 20.64
CA ALA A 193 -12.82 13.91 21.89
C ALA A 193 -11.96 13.23 22.98
N ALA A 194 -12.13 11.92 23.17
CA ALA A 194 -11.35 11.15 24.13
C ALA A 194 -9.83 11.25 23.84
N LYS A 195 -9.42 11.15 22.57
CA LYS A 195 -8.02 11.31 22.19
C LYS A 195 -7.48 12.70 22.52
N SER A 196 -8.28 13.75 22.32
CA SER A 196 -7.90 15.11 22.68
C SER A 196 -7.70 15.27 24.18
N ASP A 197 -8.61 14.73 24.98
CA ASP A 197 -8.58 14.81 26.44
C ASP A 197 -7.34 14.12 27.02
N PHE A 198 -7.04 12.89 26.57
CA PHE A 198 -5.84 12.18 26.99
C PHE A 198 -4.52 12.85 26.59
N ARG A 199 -4.51 13.68 25.54
CA ARG A 199 -3.31 14.35 25.06
C ARG A 199 -3.02 15.66 25.80
N PHE A 200 -4.03 16.32 26.33
CA PHE A 200 -3.93 17.63 27.00
C PHE A 200 -4.27 17.56 28.51
N GLY A 201 -4.54 16.36 29.03
CA GLY A 201 -4.89 16.14 30.44
C GLY A 201 -3.68 15.93 31.37
N GLU A 202 -2.46 16.16 30.91
CA GLU A 202 -1.22 16.23 31.70
C GLU A 202 -0.79 17.74 31.79
#